data_f111f162c2d2a7504e63307cda7bdcce
#
_entry.id   f111f162c2d2a7504e63307cda7bdcce
#
_cell.length_a   1.000
_cell.length_b   1.000
_cell.length_c   1.000
_cell.angle_alpha   90.00
_cell.angle_beta   90.00
_cell.angle_gamma   90.00
#
_symmetry.space_group_name_H-M   'P 1'
#
loop_
_entity.id
_entity.type
_entity.pdbx_description
1 polymer ?
#
loop_
_entity_poly.entity_id
_entity_poly.type
_entity_poly.pdbx_seq_one_letter_code
_entity_poly.pdbx_strand_id
1 'polypeptide(L)'
;MANTTGKKIKDAAIIGGCASLIYLTIGDISYRLSLSRGGLNSKLITDMVAKSAAKKPKNEYKEKLDSMIDDGADWFMHQDTEKIIIEKKHRQSLYADLIRPDKPSNVYIICIHGYTSSPANMGIYAKKYHELGYNVLLPSLRGHGDSEQDFITMGWNDRLDVIEWINYIAERHPESKIILHGVSMVLQPP
;
A
#
# COMPACT_ATOMS: atom_id res chain seq x y z
N MET A 1 -15.82 27.30 -53.71
CA MET A 1 -16.22 27.29 -52.26
C MET A 1 -16.20 25.91 -51.60
N ALA A 2 -16.29 24.81 -52.31
CA ALA A 2 -16.31 23.44 -51.73
C ALA A 2 -15.00 22.96 -51.04
N ASN A 3 -13.85 23.55 -51.39
CA ASN A 3 -12.54 23.07 -50.86
C ASN A 3 -12.19 23.56 -49.46
N THR A 4 -12.80 24.66 -49.02
CA THR A 4 -12.51 25.29 -47.70
C THR A 4 -13.19 24.55 -46.52
N THR A 5 -14.36 23.96 -46.77
CA THR A 5 -15.13 23.21 -45.74
C THR A 5 -14.45 21.86 -45.47
N GLY A 6 -14.00 21.17 -46.52
CA GLY A 6 -13.29 19.88 -46.36
C GLY A 6 -11.95 20.04 -45.62
N LYS A 7 -11.24 21.16 -45.85
CA LYS A 7 -9.99 21.45 -45.12
C LYS A 7 -10.28 21.71 -43.63
N LYS A 8 -11.31 22.53 -43.29
CA LYS A 8 -11.70 22.83 -41.90
C LYS A 8 -12.10 21.57 -41.12
N ILE A 9 -12.80 20.61 -41.77
CA ILE A 9 -13.18 19.35 -41.12
C ILE A 9 -11.95 18.48 -40.85
N LYS A 10 -10.99 18.41 -41.81
CA LYS A 10 -9.73 17.68 -41.57
C LYS A 10 -8.89 18.30 -40.48
N ASP A 11 -8.75 19.62 -40.44
CA ASP A 11 -8.00 20.34 -39.42
C ASP A 11 -8.66 20.15 -38.04
N ALA A 12 -9.98 20.19 -37.92
CA ALA A 12 -10.71 19.91 -36.69
C ALA A 12 -10.54 18.46 -36.22
N ALA A 13 -10.55 17.51 -37.13
CA ALA A 13 -10.32 16.08 -36.80
C ALA A 13 -8.87 15.82 -36.30
N ILE A 14 -7.88 16.49 -36.92
CA ILE A 14 -6.48 16.40 -36.48
C ILE A 14 -6.32 17.03 -35.08
N ILE A 15 -6.88 18.21 -34.85
CA ILE A 15 -6.81 18.89 -33.54
C ILE A 15 -7.50 18.05 -32.47
N GLY A 16 -8.69 17.50 -32.75
CA GLY A 16 -9.40 16.60 -31.85
C GLY A 16 -8.63 15.32 -31.53
N GLY A 17 -8.01 14.72 -32.56
CA GLY A 17 -7.15 13.53 -32.41
C GLY A 17 -5.92 13.81 -31.55
N CYS A 18 -5.23 14.93 -31.78
CA CYS A 18 -4.07 15.33 -30.98
C CYS A 18 -4.47 15.64 -29.53
N ALA A 19 -5.58 16.34 -29.30
CA ALA A 19 -6.08 16.64 -27.96
C ALA A 19 -6.45 15.36 -27.19
N SER A 20 -7.11 14.41 -27.85
CA SER A 20 -7.44 13.10 -27.26
C SER A 20 -6.19 12.30 -26.93
N LEU A 21 -5.19 12.31 -27.80
CA LEU A 21 -3.92 11.61 -27.54
C LEU A 21 -3.18 12.22 -26.34
N ILE A 22 -3.11 13.54 -26.25
CA ILE A 22 -2.52 14.26 -25.13
C ILE A 22 -3.27 13.92 -23.82
N TYR A 23 -4.60 13.94 -23.84
CA TYR A 23 -5.41 13.58 -22.67
C TYR A 23 -5.14 12.14 -22.20
N LEU A 24 -5.11 11.19 -23.12
CA LEU A 24 -4.82 9.78 -22.80
C LEU A 24 -3.40 9.59 -22.26
N THR A 25 -2.41 10.28 -22.85
CA THR A 25 -1.01 10.19 -22.36
C THR A 25 -0.84 10.81 -20.99
N ILE A 26 -1.45 11.97 -20.73
CA ILE A 26 -1.42 12.59 -19.40
C ILE A 26 -2.12 11.68 -18.37
N GLY A 27 -3.25 11.08 -18.75
CA GLY A 27 -3.99 10.13 -17.92
C GLY A 27 -3.16 8.90 -17.57
N ASP A 28 -2.51 8.28 -18.56
CA ASP A 28 -1.64 7.11 -18.34
C ASP A 28 -0.42 7.47 -17.46
N ILE A 29 0.22 8.59 -17.72
CA ILE A 29 1.35 9.06 -16.90
C ILE A 29 0.91 9.31 -15.46
N SER A 30 -0.22 10.00 -15.25
CA SER A 30 -0.75 10.27 -13.90
C SER A 30 -1.12 8.97 -13.17
N TYR A 31 -1.75 8.03 -13.87
CA TYR A 31 -2.08 6.70 -13.35
C TYR A 31 -0.81 5.94 -12.91
N ARG A 32 0.19 5.87 -13.78
CA ARG A 32 1.46 5.19 -13.48
C ARG A 32 2.20 5.85 -12.32
N LEU A 33 2.26 7.18 -12.30
CA LEU A 33 2.90 7.90 -11.20
C LEU A 33 2.20 7.69 -9.86
N SER A 34 0.87 7.58 -9.87
CA SER A 34 0.09 7.45 -8.64
C SER A 34 -0.04 6.00 -8.14
N LEU A 35 -0.19 5.04 -9.05
CA LEU A 35 -0.60 3.68 -8.68
C LEU A 35 0.42 2.59 -9.03
N SER A 36 1.52 2.90 -9.75
CA SER A 36 2.56 1.90 -9.96
C SER A 36 3.49 1.79 -8.74
N ARG A 37 4.04 0.60 -8.56
CA ARG A 37 4.95 0.25 -7.46
C ARG A 37 6.15 1.22 -7.28
N GLY A 38 6.65 1.82 -8.35
CA GLY A 38 7.77 2.77 -8.33
C GLY A 38 7.36 4.22 -8.55
N GLY A 39 6.09 4.49 -8.85
CA GLY A 39 5.66 5.80 -9.35
C GLY A 39 5.89 6.93 -8.34
N LEU A 40 5.32 6.81 -7.16
CA LEU A 40 5.45 7.82 -6.10
C LEU A 40 6.82 7.81 -5.40
N ASN A 41 7.54 6.69 -5.47
CA ASN A 41 8.91 6.56 -4.96
C ASN A 41 9.96 7.01 -5.99
N SER A 42 9.55 7.53 -7.15
CA SER A 42 10.51 8.10 -8.10
C SER A 42 11.24 9.28 -7.43
N LYS A 43 12.57 9.35 -7.64
CA LYS A 43 13.42 10.38 -7.05
C LYS A 43 12.88 11.80 -7.29
N LEU A 44 12.27 12.04 -8.46
CA LEU A 44 11.64 13.32 -8.81
C LEU A 44 10.51 13.69 -7.86
N ILE A 45 9.62 12.74 -7.56
CA ILE A 45 8.45 13.01 -6.69
C ILE A 45 8.90 13.13 -5.24
N THR A 46 9.79 12.26 -4.77
CA THR A 46 10.34 12.36 -3.40
C THR A 46 11.05 13.68 -3.17
N ASP A 47 11.85 14.15 -4.14
CA ASP A 47 12.54 15.45 -4.05
C ASP A 47 11.54 16.63 -4.08
N MET A 48 10.49 16.57 -4.89
CA MET A 48 9.43 17.59 -4.90
C MET A 48 8.65 17.65 -3.59
N VAL A 49 8.29 16.50 -3.05
CA VAL A 49 7.58 16.40 -1.77
C VAL A 49 8.46 16.89 -0.62
N ALA A 50 9.71 16.49 -0.58
CA ALA A 50 10.68 16.95 0.43
C ALA A 50 10.87 18.47 0.40
N LYS A 51 11.03 19.08 -0.80
CA LYS A 51 11.12 20.53 -0.97
C LYS A 51 9.83 21.26 -0.53
N SER A 52 8.68 20.67 -0.78
CA SER A 52 7.40 21.22 -0.35
C SER A 52 7.21 21.13 1.17
N ALA A 53 7.61 20.01 1.76
CA ALA A 53 7.54 19.79 3.21
C ALA A 53 8.47 20.73 3.99
N ALA A 54 9.67 21.00 3.46
CA ALA A 54 10.64 21.91 4.09
C ALA A 54 10.14 23.37 4.20
N LYS A 55 9.13 23.75 3.42
CA LYS A 55 8.52 25.10 3.47
C LYS A 55 7.38 25.23 4.48
N LYS A 56 6.91 24.11 5.08
CA LYS A 56 5.84 24.15 6.06
C LYS A 56 6.39 24.42 7.44
N PRO A 57 5.66 25.20 8.29
CA PRO A 57 6.05 25.40 9.67
C PRO A 57 6.16 24.03 10.38
N LYS A 58 7.15 23.91 11.25
CA LYS A 58 7.33 22.72 12.08
C LYS A 58 6.09 22.52 12.95
N ASN A 59 5.56 21.31 12.95
CA ASN A 59 4.44 20.92 13.80
C ASN A 59 4.94 19.86 14.78
N GLU A 60 5.08 20.25 16.04
CA GLU A 60 5.58 19.38 17.11
C GLU A 60 4.84 18.05 17.22
N TYR A 61 3.50 18.06 17.01
CA TYR A 61 2.71 16.83 16.99
C TYR A 61 3.12 15.91 15.85
N LYS A 62 3.37 16.48 14.67
CA LYS A 62 3.80 15.71 13.51
C LYS A 62 5.20 15.13 13.71
N GLU A 63 6.15 15.93 14.21
CA GLU A 63 7.51 15.47 14.50
C GLU A 63 7.50 14.31 15.51
N LYS A 64 6.67 14.41 16.55
CA LYS A 64 6.49 13.34 17.54
C LYS A 64 5.89 12.08 16.91
N LEU A 65 4.88 12.23 16.05
CA LEU A 65 4.27 11.10 15.36
C LEU A 65 5.25 10.42 14.40
N ASP A 66 5.99 11.21 13.64
CA ASP A 66 7.01 10.69 12.71
C ASP A 66 8.09 9.92 13.49
N SER A 67 8.59 10.45 14.62
CA SER A 67 9.51 9.75 15.50
C SER A 67 8.95 8.42 16.04
N MET A 68 7.68 8.40 16.44
CA MET A 68 7.05 7.16 16.91
C MET A 68 6.90 6.12 15.80
N ILE A 69 6.68 6.55 14.56
CA ILE A 69 6.61 5.64 13.41
C ILE A 69 8.00 5.08 13.12
N ASP A 70 9.04 5.93 13.14
CA ASP A 70 10.43 5.52 12.91
C ASP A 70 10.90 4.54 14.00
N ASP A 71 10.60 4.80 15.28
CA ASP A 71 10.91 3.91 16.39
C ASP A 71 10.19 2.56 16.26
N GLY A 72 8.95 2.59 15.79
CA GLY A 72 8.18 1.37 15.51
C GLY A 72 8.73 0.56 14.35
N ALA A 73 9.15 1.24 13.29
CA ALA A 73 9.76 0.60 12.12
C ALA A 73 11.12 -0.02 12.47
N ASP A 74 11.94 0.70 13.26
CA ASP A 74 13.22 0.19 13.76
C ASP A 74 13.00 -1.05 14.64
N TRP A 75 12.04 -1.00 15.57
CA TRP A 75 11.67 -2.16 16.36
C TRP A 75 11.28 -3.36 15.49
N PHE A 76 10.44 -3.15 14.47
CA PHE A 76 10.02 -4.21 13.54
C PHE A 76 11.20 -4.86 12.83
N MET A 77 12.15 -4.06 12.34
CA MET A 77 13.34 -4.55 11.63
C MET A 77 14.27 -5.43 12.49
N HIS A 78 14.16 -5.33 13.82
CA HIS A 78 14.93 -6.13 14.77
C HIS A 78 14.16 -7.34 15.33
N GLN A 79 12.93 -7.59 14.84
CA GLN A 79 12.17 -8.77 15.26
C GLN A 79 12.57 -10.01 14.45
N ASP A 80 12.52 -11.16 15.11
CA ASP A 80 12.53 -12.45 14.43
C ASP A 80 11.14 -12.68 13.82
N THR A 81 11.06 -12.51 12.49
CA THR A 81 9.80 -12.62 11.75
C THR A 81 9.76 -13.92 10.95
N GLU A 82 8.66 -14.64 11.05
CA GLU A 82 8.32 -15.75 10.17
C GLU A 82 7.74 -15.21 8.86
N LYS A 83 8.42 -15.40 7.73
CA LYS A 83 7.89 -15.04 6.42
C LYS A 83 6.81 -16.01 5.99
N ILE A 84 5.60 -15.54 5.81
CA ILE A 84 4.46 -16.32 5.34
C ILE A 84 4.19 -15.97 3.88
N ILE A 85 4.03 -17.01 3.04
CA ILE A 85 3.69 -16.86 1.64
C ILE A 85 2.45 -17.69 1.34
N ILE A 86 1.42 -17.06 0.78
CA ILE A 86 0.30 -17.76 0.16
C ILE A 86 0.56 -17.76 -1.34
N GLU A 87 1.01 -18.90 -1.86
CA GLU A 87 1.34 -19.04 -3.27
C GLU A 87 0.09 -18.95 -4.16
N LYS A 88 0.16 -18.11 -5.17
CA LYS A 88 -0.88 -17.94 -6.19
C LYS A 88 -0.24 -17.89 -7.58
N LYS A 89 -1.04 -18.24 -8.60
CA LYS A 89 -0.61 -18.16 -10.00
C LYS A 89 -0.48 -16.70 -10.47
N HIS A 90 0.27 -16.49 -11.55
CA HIS A 90 0.37 -15.22 -12.26
C HIS A 90 0.89 -14.05 -11.42
N ARG A 91 1.94 -14.26 -10.61
CA ARG A 91 2.54 -13.21 -9.77
C ARG A 91 1.52 -12.54 -8.82
N GLN A 92 0.66 -13.34 -8.23
CA GLN A 92 -0.36 -12.86 -7.28
C GLN A 92 -0.15 -13.44 -5.88
N SER A 93 0.99 -14.05 -5.61
CA SER A 93 1.35 -14.57 -4.29
C SER A 93 1.28 -13.45 -3.24
N LEU A 94 0.82 -13.81 -2.06
CA LEU A 94 0.67 -12.89 -0.95
C LEU A 94 1.80 -13.12 0.04
N TYR A 95 2.35 -12.05 0.56
CA TYR A 95 3.50 -12.04 1.46
C TYR A 95 3.14 -11.34 2.76
N ALA A 96 3.54 -11.91 3.88
CA ALA A 96 3.40 -11.30 5.19
C ALA A 96 4.54 -11.68 6.12
N ASP A 97 4.81 -10.81 7.08
CA ASP A 97 5.65 -11.08 8.24
C ASP A 97 4.78 -11.44 9.44
N LEU A 98 5.06 -12.56 10.09
CA LEU A 98 4.39 -12.97 11.32
C LEU A 98 5.37 -12.87 12.49
N ILE A 99 5.02 -12.06 13.49
CA ILE A 99 5.73 -11.92 14.76
C ILE A 99 4.96 -12.72 15.81
N ARG A 100 5.64 -13.66 16.45
CA ARG A 100 5.05 -14.47 17.51
C ARG A 100 5.43 -13.94 18.90
N PRO A 101 4.55 -13.97 19.89
CA PRO A 101 4.91 -13.62 21.25
C PRO A 101 5.74 -14.75 21.90
N ASP A 102 6.46 -14.44 22.99
CA ASP A 102 7.26 -15.39 23.76
C ASP A 102 6.43 -16.56 24.31
N LYS A 103 5.17 -16.32 24.61
CA LYS A 103 4.23 -17.35 25.10
C LYS A 103 3.17 -17.64 24.04
N PRO A 104 2.76 -18.90 23.88
CA PRO A 104 1.70 -19.24 22.93
C PRO A 104 0.43 -18.43 23.15
N SER A 105 -0.13 -17.91 22.07
CA SER A 105 -1.37 -17.12 22.07
C SER A 105 -2.31 -17.61 20.96
N ASN A 106 -3.61 -17.59 21.23
CA ASN A 106 -4.64 -17.86 20.23
C ASN A 106 -5.22 -16.56 19.62
N VAL A 107 -4.67 -15.40 19.98
CA VAL A 107 -5.09 -14.10 19.40
C VAL A 107 -4.13 -13.71 18.30
N TYR A 108 -4.70 -13.37 17.14
CA TYR A 108 -3.98 -12.91 15.95
C TYR A 108 -4.45 -11.51 15.58
N ILE A 109 -3.52 -10.60 15.41
CA ILE A 109 -3.78 -9.25 14.91
C ILE A 109 -3.24 -9.17 13.49
N ILE A 110 -4.08 -8.84 12.52
CA ILE A 110 -3.63 -8.53 11.15
C ILE A 110 -3.49 -7.02 11.05
N CYS A 111 -2.25 -6.53 11.01
CA CYS A 111 -1.91 -5.11 10.90
C CYS A 111 -1.73 -4.72 9.43
N ILE A 112 -2.65 -3.95 8.88
CA ILE A 112 -2.76 -3.65 7.46
C ILE A 112 -2.35 -2.20 7.22
N HIS A 113 -1.26 -1.99 6.47
CA HIS A 113 -0.75 -0.66 6.16
C HIS A 113 -1.58 0.07 5.11
N GLY A 114 -1.42 1.40 5.01
CA GLY A 114 -2.12 2.23 4.03
C GLY A 114 -1.34 2.44 2.72
N TYR A 115 -1.91 3.30 1.87
CA TYR A 115 -1.31 3.75 0.62
C TYR A 115 0.07 4.37 0.83
N THR A 116 1.05 4.05 -0.02
CA THR A 116 2.46 4.48 0.08
C THR A 116 3.17 4.12 1.40
N SER A 117 2.60 3.23 2.19
CA SER A 117 3.17 2.76 3.44
C SER A 117 3.80 1.36 3.27
N SER A 118 4.23 0.73 4.35
CA SER A 118 4.84 -0.59 4.36
C SER A 118 4.49 -1.35 5.64
N PRO A 119 4.70 -2.68 5.69
CA PRO A 119 4.59 -3.45 6.93
C PRO A 119 5.40 -2.84 8.08
N ALA A 120 6.61 -2.34 7.81
CA ALA A 120 7.46 -1.73 8.82
C ALA A 120 6.82 -0.51 9.50
N ASN A 121 6.08 0.32 8.75
CA ASN A 121 5.40 1.49 9.31
C ASN A 121 4.23 1.11 10.25
N MET A 122 3.77 -0.14 10.20
CA MET A 122 2.82 -0.69 11.18
C MET A 122 3.51 -1.13 12.47
N GLY A 123 4.84 -1.09 12.53
CA GLY A 123 5.64 -1.47 13.70
C GLY A 123 5.24 -0.76 14.99
N ILE A 124 4.81 0.49 14.91
CA ILE A 124 4.28 1.25 16.07
C ILE A 124 3.10 0.52 16.74
N TYR A 125 2.19 -0.07 15.95
CA TYR A 125 1.04 -0.82 16.45
C TYR A 125 1.43 -2.26 16.77
N ALA A 126 2.22 -2.89 15.89
CA ALA A 126 2.69 -4.26 16.02
C ALA A 126 3.42 -4.47 17.35
N LYS A 127 4.31 -3.54 17.72
CA LYS A 127 5.00 -3.54 19.01
C LYS A 127 4.03 -3.61 20.20
N LYS A 128 2.99 -2.80 20.17
CA LYS A 128 1.99 -2.80 21.25
C LYS A 128 1.21 -4.10 21.34
N TYR A 129 0.83 -4.67 20.23
CA TYR A 129 0.14 -5.97 20.19
C TYR A 129 1.06 -7.11 20.61
N HIS A 130 2.32 -7.08 20.22
CA HIS A 130 3.32 -8.05 20.66
C HIS A 130 3.56 -7.97 22.18
N GLU A 131 3.69 -6.76 22.74
CA GLU A 131 3.80 -6.53 24.19
C GLU A 131 2.58 -7.05 24.97
N LEU A 132 1.39 -7.08 24.35
CA LEU A 132 0.17 -7.68 24.90
C LEU A 132 0.14 -9.21 24.76
N GLY A 133 1.15 -9.83 24.14
CA GLY A 133 1.25 -11.26 23.96
C GLY A 133 0.41 -11.81 22.81
N TYR A 134 0.18 -11.03 21.75
CA TYR A 134 -0.59 -11.45 20.58
C TYR A 134 0.34 -11.81 19.40
N ASN A 135 -0.11 -12.73 18.55
CA ASN A 135 0.53 -12.95 17.26
C ASN A 135 0.18 -11.76 16.34
N VAL A 136 1.17 -11.20 15.65
CA VAL A 136 0.97 -10.05 14.78
C VAL A 136 1.39 -10.40 13.36
N LEU A 137 0.44 -10.41 12.42
CA LEU A 137 0.64 -10.62 11.00
C LEU A 137 0.64 -9.26 10.28
N LEU A 138 1.70 -8.99 9.53
CA LEU A 138 1.89 -7.75 8.78
C LEU A 138 1.99 -8.05 7.28
N PRO A 139 0.87 -8.05 6.54
CA PRO A 139 0.88 -8.32 5.10
C PRO A 139 1.47 -7.17 4.30
N SER A 140 2.19 -7.51 3.24
CA SER A 140 2.55 -6.59 2.16
C SER A 140 1.38 -6.46 1.18
N LEU A 141 0.76 -5.29 1.11
CA LEU A 141 -0.34 -5.04 0.19
C LEU A 141 0.14 -4.98 -1.27
N ARG A 142 -0.78 -5.11 -2.21
CA ARG A 142 -0.49 -5.06 -3.65
C ARG A 142 0.26 -3.79 -4.04
N GLY A 143 1.32 -3.95 -4.82
CA GLY A 143 2.19 -2.84 -5.24
C GLY A 143 3.12 -2.30 -4.15
N HIS A 144 3.20 -2.95 -2.98
CA HIS A 144 4.05 -2.55 -1.86
C HIS A 144 4.94 -3.70 -1.37
N GLY A 145 6.02 -3.35 -0.68
CA GLY A 145 6.89 -4.29 0.02
C GLY A 145 7.32 -5.49 -0.83
N ASP A 146 7.13 -6.69 -0.32
CA ASP A 146 7.50 -7.95 -0.98
C ASP A 146 6.47 -8.42 -2.02
N SER A 147 5.33 -7.72 -2.16
CA SER A 147 4.27 -8.04 -3.13
C SER A 147 4.81 -8.11 -4.56
N GLU A 148 4.34 -9.07 -5.36
CA GLU A 148 4.75 -9.25 -6.76
C GLU A 148 3.99 -8.34 -7.75
N GLN A 149 2.91 -7.71 -7.33
CA GLN A 149 2.07 -6.90 -8.18
C GLN A 149 2.72 -5.53 -8.46
N ASP A 150 2.53 -5.06 -9.69
CA ASP A 150 3.12 -3.81 -10.17
C ASP A 150 2.27 -2.57 -9.82
N PHE A 151 1.00 -2.76 -9.44
CA PHE A 151 0.04 -1.68 -9.21
C PHE A 151 -0.66 -1.78 -7.87
N ILE A 152 -0.87 -0.63 -7.26
CA ILE A 152 -1.63 -0.44 -6.04
C ILE A 152 -3.12 -0.46 -6.39
N THR A 153 -3.92 -1.24 -5.67
CA THR A 153 -5.35 -1.44 -5.98
C THR A 153 -6.30 -0.67 -5.09
N MET A 154 -5.77 0.25 -4.28
CA MET A 154 -6.54 1.19 -3.44
C MET A 154 -7.62 0.51 -2.58
N GLY A 155 -7.32 -0.66 -2.02
CA GLY A 155 -8.24 -1.45 -1.18
C GLY A 155 -9.16 -2.39 -1.95
N TRP A 156 -9.38 -2.18 -3.26
CA TRP A 156 -10.36 -2.96 -4.02
C TRP A 156 -10.04 -4.45 -4.10
N ASN A 157 -8.82 -4.82 -4.45
CA ASN A 157 -8.38 -6.21 -4.43
C ASN A 157 -7.77 -6.60 -3.08
N ASP A 158 -7.19 -5.63 -2.37
CA ASP A 158 -6.53 -5.85 -1.08
C ASP A 158 -7.49 -6.45 -0.04
N ARG A 159 -8.81 -6.11 -0.08
CA ARG A 159 -9.80 -6.71 0.79
C ARG A 159 -9.94 -8.23 0.60
N LEU A 160 -9.76 -8.71 -0.64
CA LEU A 160 -9.81 -10.15 -0.93
C LEU A 160 -8.56 -10.86 -0.39
N ASP A 161 -7.42 -10.18 -0.44
CA ASP A 161 -6.17 -10.70 0.13
C ASP A 161 -6.25 -10.76 1.65
N VAL A 162 -6.92 -9.80 2.29
CA VAL A 162 -7.18 -9.84 3.75
C VAL A 162 -8.06 -11.05 4.12
N ILE A 163 -9.07 -11.38 3.32
CA ILE A 163 -9.89 -12.60 3.53
C ILE A 163 -9.02 -13.86 3.43
N GLU A 164 -8.08 -13.92 2.48
CA GLU A 164 -7.15 -15.04 2.37
C GLU A 164 -6.24 -15.16 3.60
N TRP A 165 -5.78 -14.06 4.17
CA TRP A 165 -5.02 -14.07 5.42
C TRP A 165 -5.85 -14.54 6.61
N ILE A 166 -7.12 -14.15 6.69
CA ILE A 166 -8.07 -14.64 7.70
C ILE A 166 -8.25 -16.15 7.55
N ASN A 167 -8.50 -16.64 6.34
CA ASN A 167 -8.67 -18.07 6.07
C ASN A 167 -7.38 -18.85 6.40
N TYR A 168 -6.22 -18.33 6.02
CA TYR A 168 -4.93 -18.93 6.32
C TYR A 168 -4.74 -19.17 7.82
N ILE A 169 -5.09 -18.18 8.65
CA ILE A 169 -5.01 -18.30 10.11
C ILE A 169 -6.07 -19.27 10.63
N ALA A 170 -7.32 -19.13 10.22
CA ALA A 170 -8.45 -19.94 10.72
C ALA A 170 -8.30 -21.44 10.40
N GLU A 171 -7.77 -21.79 9.22
CA GLU A 171 -7.53 -23.18 8.84
C GLU A 171 -6.43 -23.84 9.67
N ARG A 172 -5.40 -23.10 10.07
CA ARG A 172 -4.24 -23.61 10.84
C ARG A 172 -4.45 -23.51 12.34
N HIS A 173 -5.28 -22.57 12.76
CA HIS A 173 -5.57 -22.25 14.16
C HIS A 173 -7.08 -22.05 14.35
N PRO A 174 -7.91 -23.13 14.32
CA PRO A 174 -9.39 -23.03 14.36
C PRO A 174 -9.94 -22.29 15.58
N GLU A 175 -9.22 -22.34 16.72
CA GLU A 175 -9.61 -21.68 17.97
C GLU A 175 -9.11 -20.23 18.06
N SER A 176 -8.53 -19.69 16.98
CA SER A 176 -7.95 -18.34 17.00
C SER A 176 -9.02 -17.26 17.02
N LYS A 177 -8.71 -16.16 17.70
CA LYS A 177 -9.43 -14.90 17.65
C LYS A 177 -8.67 -13.95 16.73
N ILE A 178 -9.27 -13.52 15.64
CA ILE A 178 -8.64 -12.67 14.65
C ILE A 178 -9.17 -11.25 14.77
N ILE A 179 -8.27 -10.28 14.88
CA ILE A 179 -8.57 -8.85 14.96
C ILE A 179 -7.89 -8.17 13.78
N LEU A 180 -8.61 -7.31 13.08
CA LEU A 180 -8.07 -6.50 12.00
C LEU A 180 -7.77 -5.10 12.50
N HIS A 181 -6.54 -4.63 12.25
CA HIS A 181 -6.14 -3.26 12.47
C HIS A 181 -5.62 -2.67 11.16
N GLY A 182 -6.39 -1.81 10.54
CA GLY A 182 -6.02 -1.14 9.29
C GLY A 182 -5.82 0.36 9.47
N VAL A 183 -4.89 0.92 8.70
CA VAL A 183 -4.65 2.36 8.65
C VAL A 183 -5.00 2.87 7.25
N SER A 184 -5.84 3.93 7.16
CA SER A 184 -6.19 4.63 5.92
C SER A 184 -7.02 3.76 4.95
N MET A 185 -6.49 3.45 3.78
CA MET A 185 -7.16 2.88 2.60
C MET A 185 -7.90 1.55 2.83
N VAL A 186 -7.54 0.80 3.86
CA VAL A 186 -8.03 -0.58 4.09
C VAL A 186 -9.32 -0.62 4.90
N LEU A 187 -9.76 0.50 5.45
CA LEU A 187 -10.93 0.58 6.34
C LEU A 187 -12.28 0.61 5.59
N GLN A 188 -12.32 0.33 4.30
CA GLN A 188 -13.61 0.14 3.62
C GLN A 188 -14.11 -1.29 3.90
N PRO A 189 -15.25 -1.44 4.61
CA PRO A 189 -15.86 -2.75 4.81
C PRO A 189 -16.23 -3.38 3.45
N PRO A 190 -16.23 -4.71 3.40
CA PRO A 190 -16.66 -5.44 2.20
C PRO A 190 -18.10 -5.18 1.83
#